data_b5029c1f5e8ea22571b454d4cef9caf9
#
_entry.id   b5029c1f5e8ea22571b454d4cef9caf9
#
_cell.length_a   1.000
_cell.length_b   1.000
_cell.length_c   1.000
_cell.angle_alpha   90.00
_cell.angle_beta   90.00
_cell.angle_gamma   90.00
#
_symmetry.space_group_name_H-M   'P 1'
#
loop_
_entity.id
_entity.type
_entity.pdbx_description
1 polymer ?
#
loop_
_entity_poly.entity_id
_entity_poly.type
_entity_poly.pdbx_seq_one_letter_code
_entity_poly.pdbx_strand_id
1 'polypeptide(L)'
;AIDWDNPPRNDRMYWRERRDLMKKRREELLGITSYSSTYAYIYVEPFEIRFEILVPLLTLETWMPIERNEKDFLSVEEQEGLRKPLEKYIRSHCEGLVDGIEVVPVLSHLDFFSLDIRDFASRSEPRSIGMQNGRAGIIMTFSTKGKPKSASIEWSGFNDYTPMLNTMVYMMDGKGERYFFTENEKRWK
;
A
#
# COMPACT_ATOMS: atom_id res chain seq x y z
N ALA A 1 -25.30 16.13 -17.91
CA ALA A 1 -25.50 17.49 -18.47
C ALA A 1 -26.11 18.35 -17.37
N ILE A 2 -25.57 19.55 -17.13
CA ILE A 2 -26.15 20.53 -16.22
C ILE A 2 -27.28 21.16 -16.99
N ASP A 3 -28.50 21.11 -16.44
CA ASP A 3 -29.65 21.84 -16.94
C ASP A 3 -29.46 23.33 -16.60
N TRP A 4 -29.02 24.11 -17.56
CA TRP A 4 -28.73 25.53 -17.40
C TRP A 4 -30.00 26.37 -17.34
N ASP A 5 -31.13 25.82 -17.76
CA ASP A 5 -32.43 26.50 -17.72
C ASP A 5 -33.08 26.40 -16.33
N ASN A 6 -32.53 25.47 -15.50
CA ASN A 6 -33.00 25.26 -14.15
C ASN A 6 -31.81 25.04 -13.21
N PRO A 7 -30.98 26.07 -12.95
CA PRO A 7 -29.80 25.92 -12.13
C PRO A 7 -30.21 25.50 -10.70
N PRO A 8 -29.53 24.52 -10.10
CA PRO A 8 -29.86 24.06 -8.76
C PRO A 8 -29.78 25.23 -7.77
N ARG A 9 -30.86 25.42 -7.03
CA ARG A 9 -30.90 26.41 -5.94
C ARG A 9 -29.69 26.25 -5.06
N ASN A 10 -29.26 27.35 -4.43
CA ASN A 10 -28.11 27.47 -3.56
C ASN A 10 -28.29 26.63 -2.26
N ASP A 11 -28.46 25.34 -2.44
CA ASP A 11 -28.66 24.36 -1.38
C ASP A 11 -27.31 23.79 -0.96
N ARG A 12 -26.90 24.15 0.26
CA ARG A 12 -25.65 23.67 0.85
C ARG A 12 -25.55 22.13 0.87
N MET A 13 -26.68 21.43 0.96
CA MET A 13 -26.76 19.97 0.96
C MET A 13 -26.43 19.40 -0.41
N TYR A 14 -26.98 19.96 -1.49
CA TYR A 14 -26.69 19.57 -2.86
C TYR A 14 -25.20 19.73 -3.21
N TRP A 15 -24.58 20.86 -2.84
CA TRP A 15 -23.15 21.10 -3.09
C TRP A 15 -22.24 20.24 -2.24
N ARG A 16 -22.70 19.80 -1.05
CA ARG A 16 -21.99 18.86 -0.19
C ARG A 16 -22.00 17.47 -0.81
N GLU A 17 -23.16 16.94 -1.17
CA GLU A 17 -23.30 15.64 -1.84
C GLU A 17 -22.52 15.57 -3.15
N ARG A 18 -22.56 16.63 -3.95
CA ARG A 18 -21.83 16.70 -5.22
C ARG A 18 -20.31 16.73 -5.00
N ARG A 19 -19.83 17.40 -3.96
CA ARG A 19 -18.42 17.41 -3.57
C ARG A 19 -17.97 16.03 -3.12
N ASP A 20 -18.81 15.36 -2.33
CA ASP A 20 -18.52 14.00 -1.84
C ASP A 20 -18.54 12.99 -2.99
N LEU A 21 -19.46 13.13 -3.94
CA LEU A 21 -19.50 12.32 -5.16
C LEU A 21 -18.28 12.55 -6.06
N MET A 22 -17.86 13.80 -6.23
CA MET A 22 -16.66 14.15 -7.00
C MET A 22 -15.39 13.66 -6.33
N LYS A 23 -15.34 13.73 -4.99
CA LYS A 23 -14.24 13.20 -4.19
C LYS A 23 -14.15 11.69 -4.35
N LYS A 24 -15.26 10.97 -4.20
CA LYS A 24 -15.37 9.53 -4.40
C LYS A 24 -14.96 9.12 -5.82
N ARG A 25 -15.42 9.83 -6.84
CA ARG A 25 -15.08 9.56 -8.25
C ARG A 25 -13.61 9.83 -8.55
N ARG A 26 -13.01 10.84 -7.90
CA ARG A 26 -11.57 11.13 -8.00
C ARG A 26 -10.72 10.05 -7.31
N GLU A 27 -11.18 9.57 -6.16
CA GLU A 27 -10.56 8.45 -5.42
C GLU A 27 -10.63 7.16 -6.24
N GLU A 28 -11.75 6.87 -6.88
CA GLU A 28 -11.93 5.73 -7.80
C GLU A 28 -11.02 5.82 -9.03
N LEU A 29 -10.88 7.02 -9.62
CA LEU A 29 -9.99 7.26 -10.77
C LEU A 29 -8.51 7.14 -10.44
N LEU A 30 -8.13 7.47 -9.20
CA LEU A 30 -6.75 7.32 -8.71
C LEU A 30 -6.47 5.90 -8.20
N GLY A 31 -7.47 4.98 -8.22
CA GLY A 31 -7.35 3.64 -7.66
C GLY A 31 -7.25 3.62 -6.13
N ILE A 32 -7.41 4.77 -5.48
CA ILE A 32 -7.38 4.92 -4.02
C ILE A 32 -8.82 5.01 -3.54
N THR A 33 -9.42 3.86 -3.26
CA THR A 33 -10.83 3.78 -2.85
C THR A 33 -11.08 4.14 -1.39
N SER A 34 -10.03 4.23 -0.58
CA SER A 34 -10.14 4.64 0.83
C SER A 34 -8.78 5.09 1.38
N TYR A 35 -8.79 6.13 2.21
CA TYR A 35 -7.62 6.56 3.00
C TYR A 35 -7.16 5.50 4.02
N SER A 36 -8.00 4.52 4.33
CA SER A 36 -7.71 3.41 5.24
C SER A 36 -7.32 2.12 4.55
N SER A 37 -7.39 2.03 3.23
CA SER A 37 -7.12 0.78 2.51
C SER A 37 -5.63 0.56 2.30
N THR A 38 -5.20 -0.68 2.52
CA THR A 38 -3.88 -1.17 2.18
C THR A 38 -3.91 -1.77 0.77
N TYR A 39 -2.95 -1.40 -0.05
CA TYR A 39 -2.80 -1.91 -1.41
C TYR A 39 -1.46 -2.60 -1.56
N ALA A 40 -1.43 -3.58 -2.46
CA ALA A 40 -0.19 -4.23 -2.81
C ALA A 40 -0.05 -4.40 -4.33
N TYR A 41 1.18 -4.57 -4.74
CA TYR A 41 1.55 -4.84 -6.12
C TYR A 41 2.61 -5.93 -6.15
N ILE A 42 2.44 -6.89 -7.06
CA ILE A 42 3.44 -7.91 -7.34
C ILE A 42 3.91 -7.71 -8.77
N TYR A 43 5.21 -7.56 -8.95
CA TYR A 43 5.84 -7.49 -10.26
C TYR A 43 6.71 -8.73 -10.43
N VAL A 44 6.41 -9.52 -11.43
CA VAL A 44 7.22 -10.69 -11.79
C VAL A 44 8.18 -10.29 -12.90
N GLU A 45 9.46 -10.18 -12.57
CA GLU A 45 10.52 -9.75 -13.49
C GLU A 45 11.58 -10.87 -13.68
N PRO A 46 12.45 -10.80 -14.70
CA PRO A 46 13.37 -11.89 -14.99
C PRO A 46 14.34 -12.28 -13.87
N PHE A 47 14.77 -11.29 -13.06
CA PHE A 47 15.80 -11.51 -12.04
C PHE A 47 15.29 -11.22 -10.62
N GLU A 48 14.05 -10.77 -10.50
CA GLU A 48 13.44 -10.50 -9.21
C GLU A 48 11.92 -10.62 -9.26
N ILE A 49 11.32 -10.92 -8.12
CA ILE A 49 9.91 -10.68 -7.89
C ILE A 49 9.83 -9.57 -6.84
N ARG A 50 9.14 -8.52 -7.17
CA ARG A 50 8.98 -7.37 -6.29
C ARG A 50 7.56 -7.37 -5.73
N PHE A 51 7.45 -7.35 -4.40
CA PHE A 51 6.19 -7.21 -3.69
C PHE A 51 6.19 -5.87 -2.97
N GLU A 52 5.34 -4.98 -3.43
CA GLU A 52 5.19 -3.63 -2.91
C GLU A 52 3.91 -3.53 -2.09
N ILE A 53 3.98 -2.93 -0.90
CA ILE A 53 2.82 -2.68 -0.05
C ILE A 53 2.76 -1.20 0.26
N LEU A 54 1.59 -0.62 0.03
CA LEU A 54 1.25 0.74 0.42
C LEU A 54 0.27 0.68 1.58
N VAL A 55 0.72 1.04 2.77
CA VAL A 55 -0.07 0.93 3.99
C VAL A 55 -0.24 2.28 4.70
N PRO A 56 -1.46 2.66 5.13
CA PRO A 56 -1.68 3.81 6.00
C PRO A 56 -0.92 3.66 7.32
N LEU A 57 -0.38 4.75 7.87
CA LEU A 57 0.36 4.68 9.14
C LEU A 57 -0.51 4.19 10.31
N LEU A 58 -1.78 4.59 10.36
CA LEU A 58 -2.73 4.09 11.37
C LEU A 58 -3.01 2.59 11.22
N THR A 59 -2.97 2.06 10.00
CA THR A 59 -3.09 0.62 9.76
C THR A 59 -1.79 -0.10 10.11
N LEU A 60 -0.64 0.48 9.77
CA LEU A 60 0.67 -0.06 10.14
C LEU A 60 0.81 -0.20 11.66
N GLU A 61 0.28 0.75 12.43
CA GLU A 61 0.25 0.70 13.89
C GLU A 61 -0.56 -0.49 14.45
N THR A 62 -1.50 -1.05 13.66
CA THR A 62 -2.22 -2.28 14.03
C THR A 62 -1.41 -3.55 13.77
N TRP A 63 -0.39 -3.47 12.91
CA TRP A 63 0.52 -4.58 12.64
C TRP A 63 1.63 -4.69 13.68
N MET A 64 2.11 -3.53 14.15
CA MET A 64 3.20 -3.44 15.11
C MET A 64 3.14 -2.12 15.90
N PRO A 65 3.57 -2.09 17.15
CA PRO A 65 3.63 -0.85 17.92
C PRO A 65 4.51 0.19 17.23
N ILE A 66 4.02 1.42 17.15
CA ILE A 66 4.76 2.58 16.68
C ILE A 66 4.96 3.52 17.88
N GLU A 67 6.16 3.51 18.45
CA GLU A 67 6.51 4.45 19.52
C GLU A 67 6.69 5.84 18.94
N ARG A 68 6.04 6.83 19.55
CA ARG A 68 6.04 8.24 19.11
C ARG A 68 6.11 9.19 20.28
N ASN A 69 6.84 10.28 20.10
CA ASN A 69 6.86 11.40 21.05
C ASN A 69 5.58 12.25 20.93
N GLU A 70 5.12 12.45 19.68
CA GLU A 70 3.89 13.18 19.39
C GLU A 70 2.81 12.23 18.86
N LYS A 71 1.62 12.30 19.44
CA LYS A 71 0.52 11.37 19.12
C LYS A 71 0.14 11.40 17.63
N ASP A 72 0.12 12.57 17.02
CA ASP A 72 -0.44 12.78 15.68
C ASP A 72 0.62 12.83 14.59
N PHE A 73 1.91 12.74 14.95
CA PHE A 73 3.02 12.84 14.01
C PHE A 73 4.04 11.72 14.22
N LEU A 74 4.72 11.38 13.15
CA LEU A 74 5.87 10.48 13.11
C LEU A 74 7.09 11.29 12.65
N SER A 75 8.04 11.53 13.55
CA SER A 75 9.28 12.25 13.27
C SER A 75 10.21 11.46 12.34
N VAL A 76 11.22 12.11 11.77
CA VAL A 76 12.20 11.45 10.89
C VAL A 76 12.97 10.36 11.65
N GLU A 77 13.36 10.62 12.89
CA GLU A 77 14.08 9.64 13.73
C GLU A 77 13.22 8.41 14.02
N GLU A 78 11.94 8.60 14.30
CA GLU A 78 10.98 7.52 14.53
C GLU A 78 10.74 6.71 13.26
N GLN A 79 10.68 7.36 12.08
CA GLN A 79 10.60 6.68 10.79
C GLN A 79 11.79 5.74 10.55
N GLU A 80 13.01 6.22 10.81
CA GLU A 80 14.22 5.41 10.72
C GLU A 80 14.21 4.26 11.72
N GLY A 81 13.72 4.50 12.93
CA GLY A 81 13.57 3.48 13.98
C GLY A 81 12.64 2.34 13.61
N LEU A 82 11.65 2.58 12.72
CA LEU A 82 10.69 1.56 12.29
C LEU A 82 11.26 0.53 11.31
N ARG A 83 12.36 0.81 10.62
CA ARG A 83 12.90 -0.08 9.57
C ARG A 83 13.14 -1.51 10.07
N LYS A 84 13.89 -1.67 11.14
CA LYS A 84 14.22 -3.01 11.69
C LYS A 84 13.00 -3.77 12.23
N PRO A 85 12.13 -3.15 13.06
CA PRO A 85 10.91 -3.81 13.51
C PRO A 85 9.99 -4.22 12.35
N LEU A 86 9.84 -3.36 11.34
CA LEU A 86 9.02 -3.65 10.17
C LEU A 86 9.60 -4.78 9.32
N GLU A 87 10.91 -4.79 9.09
CA GLU A 87 11.58 -5.89 8.40
C GLU A 87 11.36 -7.22 9.11
N LYS A 88 11.44 -7.23 10.43
CA LYS A 88 11.17 -8.43 11.25
C LYS A 88 9.72 -8.87 11.10
N TYR A 89 8.75 -7.93 11.16
CA TYR A 89 7.33 -8.23 10.98
C TYR A 89 7.07 -8.85 9.60
N ILE A 90 7.59 -8.24 8.54
CA ILE A 90 7.42 -8.72 7.18
C ILE A 90 7.99 -10.11 6.99
N ARG A 91 9.22 -10.36 7.47
CA ARG A 91 9.87 -11.67 7.38
C ARG A 91 9.11 -12.78 8.10
N SER A 92 8.33 -12.44 9.13
CA SER A 92 7.49 -13.42 9.85
C SER A 92 6.12 -13.65 9.20
N HIS A 93 5.71 -12.81 8.23
CA HIS A 93 4.38 -12.87 7.62
C HIS A 93 4.41 -12.99 6.09
N CYS A 94 5.60 -12.99 5.48
CA CYS A 94 5.74 -13.07 4.04
C CYS A 94 6.71 -14.16 3.65
N GLU A 95 6.24 -15.13 2.88
CA GLU A 95 7.04 -16.23 2.34
C GLU A 95 6.98 -16.19 0.81
N GLY A 96 8.07 -16.56 0.17
CA GLY A 96 8.16 -16.65 -1.29
C GLY A 96 8.72 -17.98 -1.75
N LEU A 97 8.14 -18.53 -2.82
CA LEU A 97 8.70 -19.67 -3.54
C LEU A 97 8.95 -19.26 -4.98
N VAL A 98 10.13 -19.55 -5.48
CA VAL A 98 10.52 -19.37 -6.89
C VAL A 98 11.03 -20.69 -7.43
N ASP A 99 10.40 -21.21 -8.47
CA ASP A 99 10.71 -22.51 -9.06
C ASP A 99 10.75 -23.66 -8.02
N GLY A 100 9.84 -23.57 -7.02
CA GLY A 100 9.73 -24.53 -5.93
C GLY A 100 10.77 -24.38 -4.80
N ILE A 101 11.64 -23.37 -4.87
CA ILE A 101 12.65 -23.08 -3.87
C ILE A 101 12.19 -21.88 -3.03
N GLU A 102 12.30 -22.03 -1.71
CA GLU A 102 12.04 -20.93 -0.79
C GLU A 102 13.07 -19.81 -0.96
N VAL A 103 12.58 -18.58 -1.09
CA VAL A 103 13.39 -17.38 -1.21
C VAL A 103 13.00 -16.40 -0.10
N VAL A 104 13.98 -16.05 0.73
CA VAL A 104 13.77 -15.09 1.82
C VAL A 104 13.66 -13.68 1.23
N PRO A 105 12.57 -12.94 1.52
CA PRO A 105 12.42 -11.57 1.07
C PRO A 105 13.44 -10.64 1.73
N VAL A 106 13.91 -9.67 0.96
CA VAL A 106 14.74 -8.57 1.44
C VAL A 106 13.92 -7.29 1.40
N LEU A 107 13.86 -6.55 2.52
CA LEU A 107 13.31 -5.21 2.54
C LEU A 107 14.26 -4.27 1.79
N SER A 108 14.00 -4.09 0.49
CA SER A 108 14.86 -3.28 -0.39
C SER A 108 14.61 -1.79 -0.24
N HIS A 109 13.37 -1.41 0.08
CA HIS A 109 12.98 -0.01 0.22
C HIS A 109 11.90 0.19 1.27
N LEU A 110 12.00 1.28 2.01
CA LEU A 110 11.01 1.75 2.97
C LEU A 110 10.99 3.26 2.95
N ASP A 111 9.89 3.83 2.49
CA ASP A 111 9.64 5.26 2.52
C ASP A 111 8.39 5.59 3.30
N PHE A 112 8.40 6.76 3.91
CA PHE A 112 7.25 7.36 4.56
C PHE A 112 6.89 8.66 3.84
N PHE A 113 5.63 8.82 3.50
CA PHE A 113 5.15 10.00 2.79
C PHE A 113 3.71 10.32 3.16
N SER A 114 3.33 11.56 2.91
CA SER A 114 1.95 12.02 3.07
C SER A 114 1.24 12.01 1.72
N LEU A 115 -0.07 11.80 1.70
CA LEU A 115 -0.90 11.99 0.49
C LEU A 115 -1.10 13.47 0.14
N ASP A 116 -0.23 14.34 0.58
CA ASP A 116 -0.18 15.74 0.16
C ASP A 116 0.36 15.82 -1.28
N ILE A 117 -0.16 16.77 -2.06
CA ILE A 117 0.26 17.03 -3.43
C ILE A 117 1.77 17.35 -3.53
N ARG A 118 2.36 17.84 -2.44
CA ARG A 118 3.79 18.13 -2.34
C ARG A 118 4.67 16.90 -2.36
N ASP A 119 4.17 15.76 -1.85
CA ASP A 119 4.93 14.51 -1.80
C ASP A 119 4.87 13.77 -3.14
N PHE A 120 3.85 14.04 -3.96
CA PHE A 120 3.75 13.48 -5.32
C PHE A 120 4.63 14.18 -6.36
N ALA A 121 4.95 15.45 -6.15
CA ALA A 121 5.61 16.28 -7.16
C ALA A 121 7.15 16.33 -7.02
N SER A 122 7.69 15.99 -5.88
CA SER A 122 9.13 15.94 -5.65
C SER A 122 9.42 14.92 -4.56
N ARG A 123 10.52 14.16 -4.70
CA ARG A 123 11.10 13.44 -3.55
C ARG A 123 11.48 14.50 -2.54
N SER A 124 10.57 14.77 -1.61
CA SER A 124 10.80 15.72 -0.54
C SER A 124 11.87 15.17 0.40
N GLU A 125 12.65 16.07 0.99
CA GLU A 125 13.54 15.70 2.08
C GLU A 125 12.73 15.02 3.20
N PRO A 126 13.34 14.06 3.94
CA PRO A 126 12.70 13.42 5.07
C PRO A 126 12.12 14.47 6.03
N ARG A 127 10.88 14.30 6.38
CA ARG A 127 10.15 15.23 7.27
C ARG A 127 9.24 14.49 8.22
N SER A 128 8.80 15.13 9.27
CA SER A 128 7.73 14.64 10.13
C SER A 128 6.41 14.50 9.34
N ILE A 129 5.71 13.40 9.52
CA ILE A 129 4.50 13.04 8.77
C ILE A 129 3.33 12.83 9.72
N GLY A 130 2.18 13.41 9.37
CA GLY A 130 0.95 13.21 10.14
C GLY A 130 0.42 11.77 10.02
N MET A 131 0.06 11.14 11.13
CA MET A 131 -0.45 9.78 11.18
C MET A 131 -1.73 9.58 10.35
N GLN A 132 -2.61 10.57 10.32
CA GLN A 132 -3.89 10.52 9.60
C GLN A 132 -3.73 10.41 8.08
N ASN A 133 -2.76 11.11 7.52
CA ASN A 133 -2.55 11.22 6.07
C ASN A 133 -1.28 10.50 5.61
N GLY A 134 -0.50 9.97 6.55
CA GLY A 134 0.76 9.32 6.29
C GLY A 134 0.58 7.89 5.76
N ARG A 135 1.55 7.48 4.96
CA ARG A 135 1.67 6.15 4.39
C ARG A 135 3.09 5.64 4.49
N ALA A 136 3.22 4.34 4.63
CA ALA A 136 4.47 3.65 4.41
C ALA A 136 4.42 2.92 3.07
N GLY A 137 5.41 3.17 2.22
CA GLY A 137 5.69 2.42 1.01
C GLY A 137 6.78 1.40 1.31
N ILE A 138 6.46 0.13 1.19
CA ILE A 138 7.30 -1.00 1.54
C ILE A 138 7.60 -1.79 0.27
N ILE A 139 8.86 -2.01 -0.07
CA ILE A 139 9.25 -2.83 -1.21
C ILE A 139 10.09 -4.00 -0.72
N MET A 140 9.60 -5.20 -0.99
CA MET A 140 10.29 -6.45 -0.75
C MET A 140 10.72 -7.06 -2.07
N THR A 141 11.93 -7.57 -2.12
CA THR A 141 12.49 -8.21 -3.30
C THR A 141 12.86 -9.66 -3.00
N PHE A 142 12.37 -10.55 -3.86
CA PHE A 142 12.76 -11.96 -3.92
C PHE A 142 13.67 -12.14 -5.12
N SER A 143 14.96 -12.38 -4.89
CA SER A 143 15.92 -12.56 -5.97
C SER A 143 15.69 -13.87 -6.72
N THR A 144 15.75 -13.82 -8.04
CA THR A 144 15.68 -15.00 -8.92
C THR A 144 16.97 -15.17 -9.74
N LYS A 145 17.27 -16.38 -10.18
CA LYS A 145 18.45 -16.64 -11.01
C LYS A 145 18.25 -16.40 -12.51
N GLY A 146 17.11 -15.87 -12.88
CA GLY A 146 16.66 -15.62 -14.24
C GLY A 146 15.16 -15.62 -14.32
N LYS A 147 14.60 -15.75 -15.50
CA LYS A 147 13.15 -15.79 -15.70
C LYS A 147 12.53 -16.95 -14.91
N PRO A 148 11.69 -16.71 -13.88
CA PRO A 148 11.07 -17.77 -13.10
C PRO A 148 10.05 -18.52 -13.97
N LYS A 149 9.99 -19.85 -13.79
CA LYS A 149 8.96 -20.71 -14.40
C LYS A 149 7.70 -20.75 -13.56
N SER A 150 7.86 -20.61 -12.25
CA SER A 150 6.78 -20.52 -11.29
C SER A 150 7.17 -19.59 -10.14
N ALA A 151 6.19 -18.89 -9.61
CA ALA A 151 6.37 -18.03 -8.47
C ALA A 151 5.13 -18.11 -7.55
N SER A 152 5.34 -18.02 -6.26
CA SER A 152 4.25 -17.81 -5.31
C SER A 152 4.71 -16.93 -4.16
N ILE A 153 3.78 -16.12 -3.67
CA ILE A 153 3.96 -15.31 -2.46
C ILE A 153 2.83 -15.67 -1.51
N GLU A 154 3.19 -15.92 -0.26
CA GLU A 154 2.24 -16.07 0.82
C GLU A 154 2.31 -14.88 1.75
N TRP A 155 1.17 -14.35 2.12
CA TRP A 155 1.01 -13.28 3.09
C TRP A 155 0.10 -13.74 4.23
N SER A 156 0.54 -13.53 5.47
CA SER A 156 -0.21 -13.92 6.68
C SER A 156 -0.42 -12.77 7.68
N GLY A 157 -0.02 -11.54 7.31
CA GLY A 157 -0.15 -10.35 8.17
C GLY A 157 -1.58 -9.79 8.22
N PHE A 158 -2.56 -10.62 8.57
CA PHE A 158 -3.96 -10.21 8.70
C PHE A 158 -4.32 -9.92 10.15
N ASN A 159 -5.26 -9.00 10.33
CA ASN A 159 -5.93 -8.71 11.59
C ASN A 159 -7.32 -8.10 11.32
N ASP A 160 -8.08 -7.76 12.37
CA ASP A 160 -9.43 -7.19 12.27
C ASP A 160 -9.50 -5.90 11.45
N TYR A 161 -8.41 -5.13 11.41
CA TYR A 161 -8.31 -3.87 10.65
C TYR A 161 -7.79 -4.07 9.23
N THR A 162 -7.12 -5.18 8.98
CA THR A 162 -6.56 -5.55 7.67
C THR A 162 -6.93 -7.00 7.35
N PRO A 163 -8.23 -7.32 7.18
CA PRO A 163 -8.69 -8.69 6.93
C PRO A 163 -8.34 -9.16 5.51
N MET A 164 -7.94 -8.23 4.65
CA MET A 164 -7.66 -8.51 3.24
C MET A 164 -6.59 -7.54 2.71
N LEU A 165 -5.75 -8.03 1.81
CA LEU A 165 -4.78 -7.23 1.07
C LEU A 165 -5.16 -7.24 -0.42
N ASN A 166 -5.60 -6.07 -0.94
CA ASN A 166 -5.96 -5.91 -2.34
C ASN A 166 -4.68 -5.76 -3.17
N THR A 167 -4.44 -6.69 -4.07
CA THR A 167 -3.18 -6.80 -4.80
C THR A 167 -3.41 -6.78 -6.30
N MET A 168 -2.58 -6.02 -7.02
CA MET A 168 -2.43 -6.11 -8.47
C MET A 168 -1.14 -6.86 -8.79
N VAL A 169 -1.26 -7.86 -9.63
CA VAL A 169 -0.11 -8.65 -10.09
C VAL A 169 0.19 -8.31 -11.53
N TYR A 170 1.43 -7.98 -11.83
CA TYR A 170 1.92 -7.69 -13.18
C TYR A 170 2.93 -8.75 -13.61
N MET A 171 2.57 -9.46 -14.67
CA MET A 171 3.41 -10.49 -15.28
C MET A 171 4.37 -9.90 -16.31
N MET A 172 5.46 -10.61 -16.60
CA MET A 172 6.48 -10.21 -17.58
C MET A 172 5.95 -9.93 -18.99
N ASP A 173 4.80 -10.50 -19.36
CA ASP A 173 4.16 -10.27 -20.66
C ASP A 173 3.27 -9.01 -20.67
N GLY A 174 3.30 -8.22 -19.60
CA GLY A 174 2.52 -7.01 -19.44
C GLY A 174 1.07 -7.25 -19.01
N LYS A 175 0.66 -8.49 -18.80
CA LYS A 175 -0.67 -8.78 -18.27
C LYS A 175 -0.72 -8.45 -16.80
N GLY A 176 -1.86 -7.89 -16.37
CA GLY A 176 -2.16 -7.63 -14.98
C GLY A 176 -3.38 -8.41 -14.54
N GLU A 177 -3.32 -8.96 -13.36
CA GLU A 177 -4.46 -9.60 -12.70
C GLU A 177 -4.67 -9.04 -11.30
N ARG A 178 -5.90 -9.10 -10.81
CA ARG A 178 -6.22 -8.72 -9.45
C ARG A 178 -6.27 -9.96 -8.57
N TYR A 179 -5.60 -9.89 -7.43
CA TYR A 179 -5.60 -10.92 -6.43
C TYR A 179 -5.95 -10.36 -5.06
N PHE A 180 -6.65 -11.12 -4.24
CA PHE A 180 -7.02 -10.72 -2.90
C PHE A 180 -6.44 -11.74 -1.91
N PHE A 181 -5.39 -11.34 -1.19
CA PHE A 181 -4.95 -12.13 -0.05
C PHE A 181 -5.96 -11.98 1.09
N THR A 182 -6.37 -13.09 1.65
CA THR A 182 -7.26 -13.20 2.81
C THR A 182 -6.78 -14.31 3.73
N GLU A 183 -7.34 -14.43 4.93
CA GLU A 183 -7.02 -15.55 5.82
C GLU A 183 -7.27 -16.93 5.20
N ASN A 184 -8.24 -17.04 4.29
CA ASN A 184 -8.58 -18.29 3.60
C ASN A 184 -7.80 -18.47 2.29
N GLU A 185 -7.23 -17.42 1.76
CA GLU A 185 -6.49 -17.41 0.49
C GLU A 185 -5.19 -16.60 0.64
N LYS A 186 -4.24 -17.18 1.39
CA LYS A 186 -2.99 -16.53 1.78
C LYS A 186 -1.92 -16.55 0.70
N ARG A 187 -2.06 -17.39 -0.33
CA ARG A 187 -0.99 -17.68 -1.28
C ARG A 187 -1.42 -17.41 -2.72
N TRP A 188 -0.80 -16.43 -3.31
CA TRP A 188 -0.79 -16.22 -4.76
C TRP A 188 0.19 -17.18 -5.43
N LYS A 189 -0.17 -17.69 -6.66
CA LYS A 189 0.64 -18.62 -7.46
C LYS A 189 0.63 -18.23 -8.93
#